data_576c232cba0fb5708947402a06468ae8
#
_entry.id   576c232cba0fb5708947402a06468ae8
#
_cell.length_a   1.000
_cell.length_b   1.000
_cell.length_c   1.000
_cell.angle_alpha   90.00
_cell.angle_beta   90.00
_cell.angle_gamma   90.00
#
_symmetry.space_group_name_H-M   'P 1'
#
loop_
_entity.id
_entity.type
_entity.pdbx_description
1 polymer ?
#
loop_
_entity_poly.entity_id
_entity_poly.type
_entity_poly.pdbx_seq_one_letter_code
_entity_poly.pdbx_strand_id
1 'polypeptide(L)' 'MSAELRVKVRVKPRASKSRVLGMKGDELEVAVAAPPVDGAANLELVRTLAEHYGVAKSRVEIISGLAGRSKLVRIVGAR' A
#
# COMPACT_ATOMS: atom_id res chain seq x y z
N MET A 1 2.96 -14.50 -18.92
CA MET A 1 3.29 -14.63 -17.48
C MET A 1 2.85 -13.38 -16.75
N SER A 2 2.16 -13.54 -15.64
CA SER A 2 1.83 -12.38 -14.81
C SER A 2 3.04 -11.99 -13.96
N ALA A 3 3.37 -10.71 -13.97
CA ALA A 3 4.42 -10.18 -13.12
C ALA A 3 3.86 -10.05 -11.69
N GLU A 4 4.63 -10.48 -10.71
CA GLU A 4 4.29 -10.32 -9.31
C GLU A 4 5.37 -9.49 -8.64
N LEU A 5 4.95 -8.45 -7.93
CA LEU A 5 5.85 -7.59 -7.19
C LEU A 5 5.50 -7.69 -5.70
N ARG A 6 6.49 -7.93 -4.87
CA ARG A 6 6.33 -7.90 -3.41
C ARG A 6 7.06 -6.69 -2.87
N VAL A 7 6.34 -5.85 -2.15
CA VAL A 7 6.86 -4.58 -1.66
C VAL A 7 6.67 -4.49 -0.16
N LYS A 8 7.72 -4.13 0.54
CA LYS A 8 7.60 -3.76 1.94
C LYS A 8 7.13 -2.31 1.98
N VAL A 9 6.01 -2.08 2.66
CA VAL A 9 5.38 -0.77 2.73
C VAL A 9 5.37 -0.28 4.17
N ARG A 10 5.79 0.97 4.36
CA ARG A 10 5.63 1.63 5.64
C ARG A 10 4.53 2.67 5.53
N VAL A 11 3.49 2.49 6.31
CA VAL A 11 2.32 3.37 6.28
C VAL A 11 2.54 4.54 7.23
N LYS A 12 2.31 5.74 6.73
CA LYS A 12 2.28 6.96 7.53
C LYS A 12 0.83 7.42 7.62
N PRO A 13 0.14 7.11 8.74
CA PRO A 13 -1.28 7.45 8.89
C PRO A 13 -1.46 8.92 9.20
N ARG A 14 -2.71 9.36 9.19
CA ARG A 14 -3.12 10.73 9.54
C ARG A 14 -2.58 11.78 8.58
N ALA A 15 -2.29 11.39 7.36
CA ALA A 15 -1.89 12.34 6.33
C ALA A 15 -3.11 13.10 5.82
N SER A 16 -2.90 14.29 5.29
CA SER A 16 -3.98 15.06 4.67
C SER A 16 -4.39 14.49 3.31
N LYS A 17 -3.48 13.79 2.65
CA LYS A 17 -3.73 13.12 1.37
C LYS A 17 -3.02 11.79 1.33
N SER A 18 -3.64 10.82 0.66
CA SER A 18 -3.01 9.53 0.43
C SER A 18 -2.13 9.59 -0.80
N ARG A 19 -0.85 9.22 -0.65
CA ARG A 19 0.07 9.22 -1.78
C ARG A 19 1.31 8.39 -1.46
N VAL A 20 1.98 7.91 -2.50
CA VAL A 20 3.27 7.25 -2.37
C VAL A 20 4.34 8.33 -2.20
N LEU A 21 5.14 8.22 -1.13
CA LEU A 21 6.19 9.19 -0.82
C LEU A 21 7.52 8.81 -1.45
N GLY A 22 7.80 7.52 -1.61
CA GLY A 22 9.04 7.02 -2.20
C GLY A 22 9.70 5.98 -1.32
N MET A 23 10.82 5.46 -1.82
CA MET A 23 11.58 4.44 -1.09
C MET A 23 12.42 5.07 0.00
N LYS A 24 12.46 4.41 1.14
CA LYS A 24 13.35 4.74 2.25
C LYS A 24 13.96 3.44 2.73
N GLY A 25 15.24 3.23 2.45
CA GLY A 25 15.84 1.94 2.64
C GLY A 25 15.17 0.90 1.75
N ASP A 26 14.69 -0.19 2.34
CA ASP A 26 14.00 -1.26 1.61
C ASP A 26 12.48 -1.17 1.71
N GLU A 27 11.96 -0.08 2.26
CA GLU A 27 10.52 0.11 2.42
C GLU A 27 10.01 1.26 1.55
N LEU A 28 8.85 1.06 0.94
CA LEU A 28 8.14 2.11 0.24
C LEU A 28 7.27 2.85 1.25
N GLU A 29 7.50 4.14 1.43
CA GLU A 29 6.70 4.95 2.33
C GLU A 29 5.44 5.43 1.62
N VAL A 30 4.29 5.23 2.27
CA VAL A 30 2.99 5.63 1.72
C VAL A 30 2.22 6.40 2.78
N ALA A 31 1.88 7.64 2.46
CA ALA A 31 1.01 8.45 3.31
C ALA A 31 -0.43 8.02 3.08
N VAL A 32 -1.18 7.85 4.16
CA VAL A 32 -2.56 7.39 4.09
C VAL A 32 -3.47 8.34 4.86
N ALA A 33 -4.43 8.92 4.15
CA ALA A 33 -5.48 9.76 4.72
C ALA A 33 -6.70 8.88 4.97
N ALA A 34 -6.85 8.38 6.19
CA ALA A 34 -7.97 7.52 6.56
C ALA A 34 -8.36 7.78 8.01
N PRO A 35 -9.66 7.64 8.33
CA PRO A 35 -10.09 7.75 9.72
C PRO A 35 -9.56 6.57 10.55
N PRO A 36 -9.45 6.72 11.87
CA PRO A 36 -8.97 5.65 12.74
C PRO A 36 -10.07 4.60 12.98
N VAL A 37 -10.52 3.99 11.90
CA VAL A 37 -11.56 2.95 11.90
C VAL A 37 -10.93 1.67 11.36
N ASP A 38 -11.29 0.54 11.92
CA ASP A 38 -10.74 -0.76 11.53
C ASP A 38 -10.85 -0.98 10.02
N GLY A 39 -9.71 -1.28 9.40
CA GLY A 39 -9.65 -1.58 7.98
C GLY A 39 -9.61 -0.37 7.06
N ALA A 40 -9.93 0.84 7.54
CA ALA A 40 -9.97 2.02 6.68
C ALA A 40 -8.60 2.34 6.08
N ALA A 41 -7.54 2.28 6.90
CA ALA A 41 -6.19 2.55 6.42
C ALA A 41 -5.73 1.50 5.40
N ASN A 42 -6.09 0.23 5.61
CA ASN A 42 -5.72 -0.83 4.69
C ASN A 42 -6.43 -0.67 3.34
N LEU A 43 -7.70 -0.30 3.35
CA LEU A 43 -8.44 -0.04 2.11
C LEU A 43 -7.84 1.14 1.35
N GLU A 44 -7.51 2.20 2.06
CA GLU A 44 -6.92 3.39 1.45
C GLU A 44 -5.52 3.08 0.90
N LEU A 45 -4.75 2.26 1.61
CA LEU A 45 -3.44 1.82 1.14
C LEU A 45 -3.56 1.04 -0.17
N VAL A 46 -4.49 0.10 -0.23
CA VAL A 46 -4.73 -0.69 -1.44
C VAL A 46 -5.10 0.22 -2.61
N ARG A 47 -5.99 1.18 -2.40
CA ARG A 47 -6.40 2.13 -3.43
C ARG A 47 -5.20 2.95 -3.92
N THR A 48 -4.41 3.46 -2.99
CA THR A 48 -3.26 4.32 -3.32
C THR A 48 -2.21 3.54 -4.11
N LEU A 49 -1.91 2.32 -3.69
CA LEU A 49 -0.95 1.47 -4.40
C LEU A 49 -1.46 1.05 -5.78
N ALA A 50 -2.75 0.75 -5.89
CA ALA A 50 -3.34 0.39 -7.17
C ALA A 50 -3.20 1.53 -8.18
N GLU A 51 -3.47 2.76 -7.75
CA GLU A 51 -3.28 3.93 -8.60
C GLU A 51 -1.82 4.14 -8.97
N HIS A 52 -0.92 3.99 -8.00
CA HIS A 52 0.52 4.19 -8.23
C HIS A 52 1.08 3.21 -9.24
N TYR A 53 0.68 1.95 -9.15
CA TYR A 53 1.18 0.90 -10.03
C TYR A 53 0.33 0.71 -11.29
N GLY A 54 -0.78 1.43 -11.41
CA GLY A 54 -1.63 1.36 -12.60
C GLY A 54 -2.35 0.02 -12.74
N VAL A 55 -2.78 -0.56 -11.62
CA VAL A 55 -3.49 -1.84 -11.61
C VAL A 55 -4.84 -1.71 -10.91
N ALA A 56 -5.71 -2.68 -11.09
CA ALA A 56 -6.97 -2.73 -10.36
C ALA A 56 -6.72 -3.03 -8.87
N LYS A 57 -7.61 -2.58 -8.00
CA LYS A 57 -7.50 -2.83 -6.56
C LYS A 57 -7.43 -4.31 -6.23
N SER A 58 -8.13 -5.15 -6.98
CA SER A 58 -8.11 -6.60 -6.79
C SER A 58 -6.74 -7.23 -7.05
N ARG A 59 -5.82 -6.49 -7.66
CA ARG A 59 -4.46 -6.93 -7.92
C ARG A 59 -3.49 -6.56 -6.82
N VAL A 60 -3.95 -5.87 -5.79
CA VAL A 60 -3.15 -5.45 -4.64
C VAL A 60 -3.62 -6.22 -3.41
N GLU A 61 -2.71 -6.94 -2.78
CA GLU A 61 -3.04 -7.77 -1.62
C GLU A 61 -2.04 -7.52 -0.49
N ILE A 62 -2.55 -7.22 0.69
CA ILE A 62 -1.71 -7.12 1.89
C ILE A 62 -1.51 -8.53 2.43
N ILE A 63 -0.28 -9.04 2.34
CA ILE A 63 0.03 -10.41 2.72
C ILE A 63 0.23 -10.54 4.22
N SER A 64 0.88 -9.55 4.84
CA SER A 64 1.15 -9.60 6.27
C SER A 64 1.21 -8.20 6.84
N GLY A 65 1.16 -8.09 8.16
CA GLY A 65 1.23 -6.81 8.86
C GLY A 65 -0.07 -6.04 8.85
N LEU A 66 -1.23 -6.71 8.84
CA LEU A 66 -2.53 -6.04 8.75
C LEU A 66 -2.75 -5.01 9.85
N ALA A 67 -2.25 -5.28 11.06
CA ALA A 67 -2.42 -4.38 12.20
C ALA A 67 -1.26 -3.40 12.39
N GLY A 68 -0.14 -3.61 11.71
CA GLY A 68 1.06 -2.80 11.89
C GLY A 68 1.20 -1.71 10.84
N ARG A 69 2.20 -0.86 11.04
CA ARG A 69 2.55 0.18 10.06
C ARG A 69 3.46 -0.33 8.96
N SER A 70 4.20 -1.41 9.22
CA SER A 70 5.03 -2.07 8.22
C SER A 70 4.25 -3.27 7.68
N LYS A 71 4.06 -3.30 6.36
CA LYS A 71 3.23 -4.31 5.71
C LYS A 71 3.97 -4.89 4.52
N LEU A 72 3.70 -6.17 4.25
CA LEU A 72 4.16 -6.79 3.01
C LEU A 72 2.98 -6.83 2.06
N VAL A 73 3.15 -6.28 0.87
CA VAL A 73 2.09 -6.16 -0.12
C VAL A 73 2.51 -6.87 -1.40
N ARG A 74 1.60 -7.65 -1.96
CA ARG A 74 1.79 -8.30 -3.25
C ARG A 74 0.96 -7.56 -4.30
N ILE A 75 1.59 -7.26 -5.43
CA ILE A 75 0.95 -6.56 -6.54
C ILE A 75 1.16 -7.38 -7.80
N VAL A 76 0.06 -7.75 -8.45
CA VAL A 76 0.08 -8.58 -9.66
C VAL A 76 -0.14 -7.70 -10.87
N GLY A 77 0.70 -7.88 -11.90
CA GLY A 77 0.59 -7.11 -13.13
C GLY A 77 1.13 -5.70 -13.06
N ALA A 78 1.93 -5.39 -12.05
CA ALA A 78 2.58 -4.09 -11.94
C ALA A 78 3.61 -3.90 -13.06
N ARG A 79 3.74 -2.68 -13.53
CA ARG A 79 4.69 -2.32 -14.58
C ARG A 79 5.81 -1.46 -14.05
#